data_fde7b7160605129523bf6105fb634188
#
_entry.id   fde7b7160605129523bf6105fb634188
#
_cell.length_a   1.000
_cell.length_b   1.000
_cell.length_c   1.000
_cell.angle_alpha   90.00
_cell.angle_beta   90.00
_cell.angle_gamma   90.00
#
_symmetry.space_group_name_H-M   'P 1'
#
loop_
_entity.id
_entity.type
_entity.pdbx_description
1 polymer ?
#
loop_
_entity_poly.entity_id
_entity_poly.type
_entity_poly.pdbx_seq_one_letter_code
_entity_poly.pdbx_strand_id
1 'polypeptide(L)'
;MRSRLATSAAMRWRPSAAVACSPSDARQPGHAAHGTLGGVMGEDAVYAAMESRDPRFDGWVFVAVTTTRIYCRPSCPAAMPRREHLRLFPTAASAQVNGFRACKRCLPDAAPGSPEWNLRADLVGRAMRLIEDGVVDREGVAGLAARLGYSPRQVHRQLVAEVGASPQALARAQRAQTARVLLESTGLPVGDVVFASGFGSVRQFNDTIRQLYGTTPTALRARAGSSTPGVIALRLPYRPPMDVAFMLAALGAEAVPGMSAYVDGVYRRSLVLPYGTGVVTLSDAPAHVACELRLDDLRDLQAAVGRCRRLLDLDADQQAIDHRLGPLAAAAPGRRVPGTVDAAELLARELLGPERLAELVARYGKPLAAPAGGVTRTFPRAEVLAELGIETDPEQAAGLPERAAAVIRMRALRDPDVVLPGVSGADRWRPWRSYAMQHLEGAQVVEALDEVRVQAL
;
A
#
# COMPACT_ATOMS: atom_id res chain seq x y z
N MET A 1 -6.21 -59.80 18.68
CA MET A 1 -7.62 -60.01 18.30
C MET A 1 -8.00 -59.03 17.21
N ARG A 2 -8.58 -59.53 16.18
CA ARG A 2 -8.87 -58.95 14.86
C ARG A 2 -9.97 -57.89 14.89
N SER A 3 -9.81 -56.94 13.94
CA SER A 3 -10.85 -56.41 13.01
C SER A 3 -11.73 -55.25 13.54
N ARG A 4 -12.12 -54.22 12.77
CA ARG A 4 -12.63 -54.20 11.41
C ARG A 4 -12.49 -52.82 10.78
N LEU A 5 -12.12 -52.79 9.52
CA LEU A 5 -12.27 -51.69 8.60
C LEU A 5 -13.75 -51.37 8.33
N ALA A 6 -14.10 -50.07 8.34
CA ALA A 6 -15.37 -49.61 7.81
C ALA A 6 -15.07 -48.72 6.58
N THR A 7 -15.50 -49.22 5.45
CA THR A 7 -15.46 -48.65 4.11
C THR A 7 -16.38 -47.43 3.98
N SER A 8 -15.81 -46.32 3.57
CA SER A 8 -16.56 -45.11 3.15
C SER A 8 -17.04 -45.25 1.72
N ALA A 9 -18.35 -45.17 1.50
CA ALA A 9 -18.98 -45.24 0.22
C ALA A 9 -18.77 -43.94 -0.59
N ALA A 10 -18.13 -44.05 -1.74
CA ALA A 10 -18.02 -43.01 -2.73
C ALA A 10 -19.39 -42.76 -3.41
N MET A 11 -19.94 -41.59 -3.21
CA MET A 11 -21.17 -41.12 -3.85
C MET A 11 -20.81 -40.68 -5.30
N ARG A 12 -21.16 -41.49 -6.28
CA ARG A 12 -21.04 -41.21 -7.70
C ARG A 12 -22.13 -40.24 -8.13
N TRP A 13 -21.74 -39.06 -8.57
CA TRP A 13 -22.62 -38.09 -9.22
C TRP A 13 -22.90 -38.56 -10.65
N ARG A 14 -24.18 -38.69 -11.01
CA ARG A 14 -24.64 -38.97 -12.37
C ARG A 14 -25.11 -37.67 -13.03
N PRO A 15 -24.64 -37.28 -14.22
CA PRO A 15 -25.21 -36.14 -14.93
C PRO A 15 -26.57 -36.49 -15.54
N SER A 16 -27.54 -35.62 -15.34
CA SER A 16 -28.87 -35.68 -15.94
C SER A 16 -28.83 -35.29 -17.42
N ALA A 17 -29.74 -35.91 -18.18
CA ALA A 17 -29.79 -35.96 -19.61
C ALA A 17 -29.76 -34.62 -20.36
N ALA A 18 -28.98 -34.58 -21.44
CA ALA A 18 -28.98 -33.56 -22.47
C ALA A 18 -30.33 -33.50 -23.19
N VAL A 19 -30.93 -32.31 -23.20
CA VAL A 19 -32.02 -32.00 -24.13
C VAL A 19 -31.41 -31.66 -25.48
N ALA A 20 -31.62 -32.54 -26.44
CA ALA A 20 -31.24 -32.31 -27.83
C ALA A 20 -32.12 -31.23 -28.45
N CYS A 21 -31.53 -30.15 -28.92
CA CYS A 21 -32.17 -29.16 -29.77
C CYS A 21 -31.76 -29.39 -31.23
N SER A 22 -32.73 -29.67 -32.08
CA SER A 22 -32.55 -29.95 -33.51
C SER A 22 -32.09 -28.69 -34.28
N PRO A 23 -31.28 -28.84 -35.34
CA PRO A 23 -30.81 -27.73 -36.16
C PRO A 23 -31.77 -27.48 -37.32
N SER A 24 -32.62 -26.50 -37.21
CA SER A 24 -33.26 -25.88 -38.38
C SER A 24 -33.71 -24.47 -38.04
N ASP A 25 -32.87 -23.48 -38.37
CA ASP A 25 -33.24 -22.20 -38.97
C ASP A 25 -32.00 -21.33 -39.12
N ALA A 26 -31.31 -21.53 -40.23
CA ALA A 26 -30.31 -20.59 -40.73
C ALA A 26 -31.06 -19.39 -41.33
N ARG A 27 -31.22 -18.33 -40.53
CA ARG A 27 -31.52 -16.98 -41.03
C ARG A 27 -30.30 -16.11 -40.93
N GLN A 28 -29.96 -15.46 -42.04
CA GLN A 28 -28.85 -14.51 -42.21
C GLN A 28 -28.79 -13.48 -41.09
N PRO A 29 -27.60 -13.03 -40.68
CA PRO A 29 -27.49 -12.00 -39.65
C PRO A 29 -27.85 -10.64 -40.27
N GLY A 30 -29.13 -10.23 -40.07
CA GLY A 30 -29.54 -8.85 -40.16
C GLY A 30 -28.78 -8.03 -39.11
N HIS A 31 -28.46 -6.80 -39.49
CA HIS A 31 -27.85 -5.78 -38.63
C HIS A 31 -28.46 -5.81 -37.21
N ALA A 32 -27.77 -6.46 -36.27
CA ALA A 32 -28.16 -6.46 -34.88
C ALA A 32 -27.78 -5.09 -34.28
N ALA A 33 -28.80 -4.42 -33.79
CA ALA A 33 -28.79 -3.16 -33.12
C ALA A 33 -27.56 -2.96 -32.24
N HIS A 34 -26.93 -1.79 -32.38
CA HIS A 34 -26.04 -1.22 -31.37
C HIS A 34 -26.78 -1.22 -30.03
N GLY A 35 -26.46 -2.16 -29.18
CA GLY A 35 -26.90 -2.14 -27.79
C GLY A 35 -26.29 -0.90 -27.15
N THR A 36 -27.09 0.13 -27.07
CA THR A 36 -26.80 1.36 -26.32
C THR A 36 -26.42 0.93 -24.90
N LEU A 37 -25.15 1.16 -24.51
CA LEU A 37 -24.73 1.24 -23.11
C LEU A 37 -25.54 2.37 -22.47
N GLY A 38 -26.78 2.06 -22.09
CA GLY A 38 -27.72 3.04 -21.58
C GLY A 38 -27.21 3.63 -20.27
N GLY A 39 -26.73 4.86 -20.32
CA GLY A 39 -26.78 5.78 -19.19
C GLY A 39 -25.50 6.09 -18.43
N VAL A 40 -24.29 5.50 -18.70
CA VAL A 40 -23.14 5.75 -17.83
C VAL A 40 -21.90 6.36 -18.54
N MET A 41 -21.59 6.00 -19.80
CA MET A 41 -20.43 6.60 -20.51
C MET A 41 -20.58 6.53 -22.04
N GLY A 42 -20.30 7.65 -22.71
CA GLY A 42 -20.22 7.70 -24.18
C GLY A 42 -18.96 7.00 -24.71
N GLU A 43 -19.01 6.51 -25.97
CA GLU A 43 -17.86 5.88 -26.64
C GLU A 43 -16.60 6.76 -26.66
N ASP A 44 -16.77 8.08 -26.78
CA ASP A 44 -15.68 9.05 -26.74
C ASP A 44 -14.95 9.08 -25.39
N ALA A 45 -15.67 8.97 -24.27
CA ALA A 45 -15.09 8.94 -22.94
C ALA A 45 -14.28 7.65 -22.73
N VAL A 46 -14.77 6.50 -23.23
CA VAL A 46 -14.03 5.24 -23.18
C VAL A 46 -12.77 5.30 -24.06
N TYR A 47 -12.86 5.90 -25.23
CA TYR A 47 -11.71 6.04 -26.11
C TYR A 47 -10.63 6.95 -25.49
N ALA A 48 -11.02 8.07 -24.90
CA ALA A 48 -10.12 8.96 -24.15
C ALA A 48 -9.48 8.25 -22.94
N ALA A 49 -10.24 7.43 -22.23
CA ALA A 49 -9.72 6.60 -21.13
C ALA A 49 -8.67 5.58 -21.62
N MET A 50 -8.85 5.01 -22.81
CA MET A 50 -7.87 4.13 -23.43
C MET A 50 -6.60 4.87 -23.86
N GLU A 51 -6.73 6.06 -24.46
CA GLU A 51 -5.59 6.90 -24.86
C GLU A 51 -4.73 7.30 -23.66
N SER A 52 -5.39 7.72 -22.58
CA SER A 52 -4.75 8.07 -21.32
C SER A 52 -4.35 6.85 -20.48
N ARG A 53 -4.78 5.63 -20.87
CA ARG A 53 -4.60 4.39 -20.12
C ARG A 53 -5.09 4.51 -18.68
N ASP A 54 -6.24 5.12 -18.50
CA ASP A 54 -6.79 5.46 -17.20
C ASP A 54 -7.36 4.23 -16.49
N PRO A 55 -6.74 3.76 -15.38
CA PRO A 55 -7.19 2.57 -14.67
C PRO A 55 -8.52 2.76 -13.92
N ARG A 56 -9.00 4.00 -13.77
CA ARG A 56 -10.29 4.29 -13.11
C ARG A 56 -11.47 3.70 -13.87
N PHE A 57 -11.30 3.41 -15.16
CA PHE A 57 -12.32 2.81 -16.01
C PHE A 57 -12.23 1.28 -16.09
N ASP A 58 -11.21 0.69 -15.48
CA ASP A 58 -11.05 -0.76 -15.45
C ASP A 58 -12.19 -1.42 -14.65
N GLY A 59 -12.80 -2.46 -15.23
CA GLY A 59 -13.95 -3.14 -14.64
C GLY A 59 -15.31 -2.49 -14.92
N TRP A 60 -15.36 -1.24 -15.40
CA TRP A 60 -16.59 -0.57 -15.80
C TRP A 60 -16.97 -0.87 -17.25
N VAL A 61 -15.96 -1.00 -18.10
CA VAL A 61 -16.10 -1.30 -19.51
C VAL A 61 -14.95 -2.17 -19.98
N PHE A 62 -15.25 -3.08 -20.90
CA PHE A 62 -14.28 -3.94 -21.56
C PHE A 62 -14.23 -3.59 -23.02
N VAL A 63 -13.03 -3.40 -23.55
CA VAL A 63 -12.80 -2.95 -24.91
C VAL A 63 -12.30 -4.12 -25.76
N ALA A 64 -13.08 -4.54 -26.72
CA ALA A 64 -12.74 -5.65 -27.60
C ALA A 64 -12.31 -5.16 -28.99
N VAL A 65 -11.22 -5.74 -29.49
CA VAL A 65 -10.64 -5.42 -30.79
C VAL A 65 -11.07 -6.46 -31.80
N THR A 66 -11.88 -6.06 -32.78
CA THR A 66 -12.48 -6.97 -33.76
C THR A 66 -11.46 -7.70 -34.64
N THR A 67 -10.34 -7.05 -34.97
CA THR A 67 -9.26 -7.60 -35.78
C THR A 67 -8.46 -8.71 -35.11
N THR A 68 -8.29 -8.61 -33.76
CA THR A 68 -7.48 -9.57 -33.00
C THR A 68 -8.33 -10.54 -32.19
N ARG A 69 -9.62 -10.31 -32.10
CA ARG A 69 -10.56 -11.06 -31.25
C ARG A 69 -10.15 -11.08 -29.77
N ILE A 70 -9.49 -10.00 -29.31
CA ILE A 70 -9.04 -9.86 -27.93
C ILE A 70 -9.83 -8.74 -27.26
N TYR A 71 -10.31 -8.97 -26.02
CA TYR A 71 -10.83 -7.90 -25.20
C TYR A 71 -9.84 -7.53 -24.09
N CYS A 72 -9.81 -6.23 -23.76
CA CYS A 72 -8.87 -5.60 -22.86
C CYS A 72 -9.60 -4.71 -21.84
N ARG A 73 -8.88 -4.27 -20.82
CA ARG A 73 -9.28 -3.14 -19.97
C ARG A 73 -8.85 -1.82 -20.62
N PRO A 74 -9.50 -0.67 -20.31
CA PRO A 74 -9.09 0.65 -20.80
C PRO A 74 -7.62 0.97 -20.49
N SER A 75 -7.09 0.61 -19.32
CA SER A 75 -5.69 0.83 -18.94
C SER A 75 -4.68 -0.09 -19.64
N CYS A 76 -5.10 -0.96 -20.55
CA CYS A 76 -4.22 -1.92 -21.20
C CYS A 76 -3.06 -1.22 -21.94
N PRO A 77 -1.78 -1.61 -21.72
CA PRO A 77 -0.64 -1.02 -22.42
C PRO A 77 -0.39 -1.60 -23.81
N ALA A 78 -1.35 -2.29 -24.39
CA ALA A 78 -1.28 -2.72 -25.80
C ALA A 78 -1.29 -1.51 -26.73
N ALA A 79 -0.90 -1.71 -27.99
CA ALA A 79 -1.03 -0.66 -29.00
C ALA A 79 -2.49 -0.22 -29.12
N MET A 80 -2.71 1.09 -29.25
CA MET A 80 -4.03 1.67 -29.40
C MET A 80 -4.67 1.21 -30.73
N PRO A 81 -5.81 0.54 -30.71
CA PRO A 81 -6.50 0.13 -31.91
C PRO A 81 -7.24 1.33 -32.55
N ARG A 82 -7.55 1.23 -33.84
CA ARG A 82 -8.41 2.22 -34.50
C ARG A 82 -9.84 2.12 -33.98
N ARG A 83 -10.56 3.24 -33.87
CA ARG A 83 -11.94 3.31 -33.35
C ARG A 83 -12.88 2.34 -34.08
N GLU A 84 -12.78 2.24 -35.38
CA GLU A 84 -13.60 1.38 -36.24
C GLU A 84 -13.51 -0.11 -35.91
N HIS A 85 -12.45 -0.51 -35.21
CA HIS A 85 -12.19 -1.89 -34.79
C HIS A 85 -12.56 -2.16 -33.34
N LEU A 86 -13.18 -1.20 -32.64
CA LEU A 86 -13.56 -1.34 -31.26
C LEU A 86 -15.00 -1.78 -31.08
N ARG A 87 -15.22 -2.65 -30.09
CA ARG A 87 -16.52 -2.94 -29.50
C ARG A 87 -16.43 -2.84 -28.00
N LEU A 88 -17.42 -2.20 -27.39
CA LEU A 88 -17.49 -1.99 -25.97
C LEU A 88 -18.45 -3.01 -25.32
N PHE A 89 -18.05 -3.55 -24.19
CA PHE A 89 -18.85 -4.50 -23.44
C PHE A 89 -18.93 -4.10 -21.97
N PRO A 90 -20.09 -4.22 -21.30
CA PRO A 90 -20.22 -3.89 -19.89
C PRO A 90 -19.59 -4.92 -18.96
N THR A 91 -19.35 -6.15 -19.44
CA THR A 91 -18.75 -7.23 -18.66
C THR A 91 -17.79 -8.06 -19.47
N ALA A 92 -16.81 -8.70 -18.82
CA ALA A 92 -15.92 -9.67 -19.44
C ALA A 92 -16.71 -10.84 -20.05
N ALA A 93 -17.75 -11.30 -19.35
CA ALA A 93 -18.61 -12.38 -19.82
C ALA A 93 -19.32 -12.03 -21.13
N SER A 94 -19.83 -10.79 -21.29
CA SER A 94 -20.47 -10.37 -22.53
C SER A 94 -19.48 -10.31 -23.70
N ALA A 95 -18.23 -9.91 -23.48
CA ALA A 95 -17.18 -9.98 -24.49
C ALA A 95 -16.88 -11.44 -24.90
N GLN A 96 -16.80 -12.36 -23.93
CA GLN A 96 -16.52 -13.79 -24.17
C GLN A 96 -17.63 -14.46 -24.98
N VAL A 97 -18.91 -14.22 -24.64
CA VAL A 97 -20.08 -14.74 -25.38
C VAL A 97 -20.07 -14.24 -26.84
N ASN A 98 -19.55 -13.03 -27.09
CA ASN A 98 -19.39 -12.49 -28.42
C ASN A 98 -18.11 -12.95 -29.16
N GLY A 99 -17.43 -13.98 -28.65
CA GLY A 99 -16.29 -14.63 -29.27
C GLY A 99 -14.96 -13.91 -29.16
N PHE A 100 -14.81 -13.04 -28.15
CA PHE A 100 -13.53 -12.40 -27.82
C PHE A 100 -12.85 -13.18 -26.70
N ARG A 101 -11.53 -13.29 -26.73
CA ARG A 101 -10.72 -13.87 -25.65
C ARG A 101 -10.04 -12.80 -24.81
N ALA A 102 -9.78 -13.12 -23.56
CA ALA A 102 -9.08 -12.24 -22.65
C ALA A 102 -7.65 -11.90 -23.11
N CYS A 103 -7.24 -10.66 -22.90
CA CYS A 103 -5.88 -10.22 -23.16
C CYS A 103 -4.94 -10.81 -22.12
N LYS A 104 -3.92 -11.57 -22.53
CA LYS A 104 -2.90 -12.15 -21.64
C LYS A 104 -2.01 -11.10 -20.94
N ARG A 105 -2.04 -9.85 -21.40
CA ARG A 105 -1.19 -8.78 -20.87
C ARG A 105 -1.86 -8.02 -19.73
N CYS A 106 -3.16 -7.73 -19.82
CA CYS A 106 -3.89 -6.98 -18.83
C CYS A 106 -4.86 -7.83 -18.00
N LEU A 107 -5.03 -9.12 -18.31
CA LEU A 107 -5.89 -10.07 -17.59
C LEU A 107 -7.27 -9.47 -17.24
N PRO A 108 -8.08 -9.10 -18.23
CA PRO A 108 -9.33 -8.36 -18.00
C PRO A 108 -10.44 -9.22 -17.38
N ASP A 109 -10.24 -10.52 -17.31
CA ASP A 109 -11.10 -11.53 -16.69
C ASP A 109 -10.78 -11.74 -15.19
N ALA A 110 -9.64 -11.23 -14.70
CA ALA A 110 -9.35 -11.25 -13.28
C ALA A 110 -10.36 -10.39 -12.48
N ALA A 111 -10.66 -10.78 -11.26
CA ALA A 111 -11.58 -10.02 -10.43
C ALA A 111 -10.98 -8.63 -10.09
N PRO A 112 -11.76 -7.55 -10.20
CA PRO A 112 -11.31 -6.23 -9.77
C PRO A 112 -10.80 -6.26 -8.33
N GLY A 113 -9.57 -5.77 -8.11
CA GLY A 113 -8.92 -5.79 -6.80
C GLY A 113 -8.22 -7.09 -6.43
N SER A 114 -8.24 -8.12 -7.31
CA SER A 114 -7.38 -9.30 -7.12
C SER A 114 -5.91 -8.97 -7.45
N PRO A 115 -4.94 -9.73 -6.92
CA PRO A 115 -3.52 -9.58 -7.26
C PRO A 115 -3.27 -9.64 -8.79
N GLU A 116 -4.01 -10.49 -9.50
CA GLU A 116 -3.90 -10.60 -10.96
C GLU A 116 -4.46 -9.38 -11.69
N TRP A 117 -5.41 -8.66 -11.08
CA TRP A 117 -6.00 -7.45 -11.67
C TRP A 117 -5.01 -6.30 -11.77
N ASN A 118 -4.12 -6.15 -10.80
CA ASN A 118 -3.27 -4.97 -10.67
C ASN A 118 -1.77 -5.30 -10.52
N LEU A 119 -1.32 -6.42 -11.06
CA LEU A 119 0.06 -6.93 -10.98
C LEU A 119 1.16 -5.88 -11.22
N ARG A 120 0.89 -4.84 -12.02
CA ARG A 120 1.89 -3.80 -12.32
C ARG A 120 1.95 -2.71 -11.27
N ALA A 121 0.80 -2.18 -10.87
CA ALA A 121 0.75 -1.19 -9.81
C ALA A 121 1.24 -1.80 -8.50
N ASP A 122 0.93 -3.07 -8.27
CA ASP A 122 1.42 -3.82 -7.11
C ASP A 122 2.93 -4.03 -7.17
N LEU A 123 3.49 -4.50 -8.30
CA LEU A 123 4.93 -4.60 -8.48
C LEU A 123 5.65 -3.27 -8.25
N VAL A 124 5.14 -2.19 -8.83
CA VAL A 124 5.75 -0.86 -8.70
C VAL A 124 5.64 -0.36 -7.26
N GLY A 125 4.47 -0.52 -6.61
CA GLY A 125 4.27 -0.17 -5.21
C GLY A 125 5.22 -0.94 -4.28
N ARG A 126 5.36 -2.26 -4.48
CA ARG A 126 6.32 -3.10 -3.74
C ARG A 126 7.77 -2.68 -4.00
N ALA A 127 8.12 -2.43 -5.26
CA ALA A 127 9.46 -1.97 -5.62
C ALA A 127 9.80 -0.64 -4.95
N MET A 128 8.87 0.33 -4.96
CA MET A 128 9.06 1.62 -4.31
C MET A 128 9.29 1.47 -2.80
N ARG A 129 8.47 0.65 -2.11
CA ARG A 129 8.67 0.36 -0.67
C ARG A 129 10.04 -0.25 -0.37
N LEU A 130 10.47 -1.24 -1.17
CA LEU A 130 11.78 -1.88 -1.00
C LEU A 130 12.94 -0.92 -1.31
N ILE A 131 12.78 -0.03 -2.29
CA ILE A 131 13.77 1.02 -2.58
C ILE A 131 13.83 1.99 -1.39
N GLU A 132 12.69 2.44 -0.86
CA GLU A 132 12.61 3.30 0.33
C GLU A 132 13.26 2.66 1.56
N ASP A 133 13.11 1.37 1.74
CA ASP A 133 13.78 0.60 2.79
C ASP A 133 15.28 0.35 2.47
N GLY A 134 15.83 0.93 1.40
CA GLY A 134 17.25 0.90 1.06
C GLY A 134 17.75 -0.43 0.49
N VAL A 135 16.87 -1.28 -0.06
CA VAL A 135 17.27 -2.59 -0.62
C VAL A 135 18.25 -2.41 -1.78
N VAL A 136 18.05 -1.39 -2.63
CA VAL A 136 18.97 -1.13 -3.75
C VAL A 136 20.37 -0.74 -3.26
N ASP A 137 20.47 -0.06 -2.13
CA ASP A 137 21.76 0.36 -1.55
C ASP A 137 22.50 -0.81 -0.90
N ARG A 138 21.79 -1.78 -0.32
CA ARG A 138 22.38 -2.96 0.34
C ARG A 138 22.65 -4.12 -0.61
N GLU A 139 21.72 -4.39 -1.52
CA GLU A 139 21.69 -5.63 -2.32
C GLU A 139 21.74 -5.37 -3.83
N GLY A 140 21.74 -4.09 -4.23
CA GLY A 140 21.70 -3.70 -5.64
C GLY A 140 20.32 -3.98 -6.29
N VAL A 141 20.25 -3.74 -7.60
CA VAL A 141 19.02 -4.01 -8.38
C VAL A 141 18.74 -5.50 -8.49
N ALA A 142 19.76 -6.34 -8.41
CA ALA A 142 19.59 -7.78 -8.43
C ALA A 142 18.84 -8.27 -7.16
N GLY A 143 19.21 -7.76 -5.98
CA GLY A 143 18.52 -8.07 -4.73
C GLY A 143 17.07 -7.56 -4.73
N LEU A 144 16.85 -6.33 -5.22
CA LEU A 144 15.48 -5.82 -5.40
C LEU A 144 14.63 -6.75 -6.28
N ALA A 145 15.20 -7.19 -7.41
CA ALA A 145 14.49 -8.04 -8.36
C ALA A 145 14.20 -9.43 -7.78
N ALA A 146 15.16 -10.02 -7.05
CA ALA A 146 14.99 -11.28 -6.36
C ALA A 146 13.86 -11.25 -5.33
N ARG A 147 13.79 -10.19 -4.51
CA ARG A 147 12.73 -9.99 -3.51
C ARG A 147 11.35 -9.80 -4.14
N LEU A 148 11.29 -9.27 -5.35
CA LEU A 148 10.05 -9.09 -6.10
C LEU A 148 9.64 -10.34 -6.88
N GLY A 149 10.51 -11.34 -7.03
CA GLY A 149 10.25 -12.51 -7.87
C GLY A 149 10.34 -12.25 -9.39
N TYR A 150 11.10 -11.21 -9.81
CA TYR A 150 11.21 -10.79 -11.20
C TYR A 150 12.67 -10.67 -11.66
N SER A 151 12.90 -10.57 -12.97
CA SER A 151 14.22 -10.26 -13.49
C SER A 151 14.57 -8.76 -13.32
N PRO A 152 15.86 -8.39 -13.14
CA PRO A 152 16.28 -6.99 -13.06
C PRO A 152 15.83 -6.15 -14.24
N ARG A 153 15.85 -6.70 -15.46
CA ARG A 153 15.37 -6.03 -16.68
C ARG A 153 13.88 -5.73 -16.63
N GLN A 154 13.09 -6.63 -16.07
CA GLN A 154 11.64 -6.47 -15.96
C GLN A 154 11.29 -5.40 -14.93
N VAL A 155 11.93 -5.42 -13.74
CA VAL A 155 11.76 -4.40 -12.70
C VAL A 155 12.15 -3.03 -13.24
N HIS A 156 13.30 -2.90 -13.90
CA HIS A 156 13.74 -1.65 -14.52
C HIS A 156 12.71 -1.12 -15.53
N ARG A 157 12.24 -1.97 -16.44
CA ARG A 157 11.28 -1.58 -17.47
C ARG A 157 9.95 -1.11 -16.87
N GLN A 158 9.45 -1.79 -15.83
CA GLN A 158 8.19 -1.42 -15.19
C GLN A 158 8.32 -0.09 -14.43
N LEU A 159 9.39 0.10 -13.66
CA LEU A 159 9.63 1.36 -12.95
C LEU A 159 9.79 2.54 -13.90
N VAL A 160 10.55 2.38 -14.99
CA VAL A 160 10.69 3.44 -16.00
C VAL A 160 9.35 3.74 -16.69
N ALA A 161 8.53 2.73 -16.96
CA ALA A 161 7.24 2.93 -17.61
C ALA A 161 6.19 3.62 -16.71
N GLU A 162 6.19 3.33 -15.41
CA GLU A 162 5.15 3.80 -14.47
C GLU A 162 5.60 5.03 -13.67
N VAL A 163 6.90 5.11 -13.30
CA VAL A 163 7.45 6.17 -12.43
C VAL A 163 8.43 7.07 -13.17
N GLY A 164 8.78 6.75 -14.41
CA GLY A 164 9.71 7.53 -15.24
C GLY A 164 11.19 7.45 -14.83
N ALA A 165 11.56 6.58 -13.88
CA ALA A 165 12.91 6.50 -13.35
C ALA A 165 13.39 5.06 -13.10
N SER A 166 14.70 4.82 -13.24
CA SER A 166 15.29 3.52 -12.94
C SER A 166 15.43 3.29 -11.42
N PRO A 167 15.53 2.03 -10.96
CA PRO A 167 15.77 1.72 -9.55
C PRO A 167 16.99 2.46 -8.96
N GLN A 168 18.08 2.54 -9.72
CA GLN A 168 19.28 3.27 -9.28
C GLN A 168 19.06 4.77 -9.18
N ALA A 169 18.30 5.36 -10.12
CA ALA A 169 17.99 6.80 -10.08
C ALA A 169 17.12 7.14 -8.87
N LEU A 170 16.13 6.29 -8.56
CA LEU A 170 15.29 6.42 -7.38
C LEU A 170 16.10 6.31 -6.09
N ALA A 171 16.94 5.29 -5.94
CA ALA A 171 17.82 5.13 -4.79
C ALA A 171 18.81 6.31 -4.64
N ARG A 172 19.36 6.82 -5.76
CA ARG A 172 20.22 8.00 -5.73
C ARG A 172 19.49 9.26 -5.25
N ALA A 173 18.26 9.47 -5.70
CA ALA A 173 17.44 10.60 -5.25
C ALA A 173 17.15 10.51 -3.74
N GLN A 174 16.87 9.31 -3.24
CA GLN A 174 16.66 9.07 -1.81
C GLN A 174 17.90 9.33 -0.97
N ARG A 175 19.09 8.84 -1.39
CA ARG A 175 20.36 9.17 -0.70
C ARG A 175 20.58 10.67 -0.61
N ALA A 176 20.33 11.40 -1.69
CA ALA A 176 20.44 12.86 -1.68
C ALA A 176 19.44 13.53 -0.74
N GLN A 177 18.20 13.02 -0.67
CA GLN A 177 17.21 13.52 0.27
C GLN A 177 17.60 13.24 1.73
N THR A 178 18.11 12.05 2.03
CA THR A 178 18.66 11.69 3.35
C THR A 178 19.80 12.62 3.73
N ALA A 179 20.74 12.83 2.80
CA ALA A 179 21.86 13.75 3.02
C ALA A 179 21.41 15.18 3.33
N ARG A 180 20.45 15.68 2.58
CA ARG A 180 19.87 17.00 2.81
C ARG A 180 19.25 17.10 4.21
N VAL A 181 18.42 16.11 4.59
CA VAL A 181 17.80 16.07 5.91
C VAL A 181 18.86 16.08 7.01
N LEU A 182 19.88 15.22 6.93
CA LEU A 182 20.96 15.17 7.92
C LEU A 182 21.75 16.50 7.99
N LEU A 183 22.01 17.12 6.85
CA LEU A 183 22.70 18.43 6.83
C LEU A 183 21.86 19.54 7.48
N GLU A 184 20.55 19.56 7.24
CA GLU A 184 19.65 20.63 7.71
C GLU A 184 19.17 20.41 9.14
N SER A 185 19.14 19.16 9.67
CA SER A 185 18.56 18.83 10.97
C SER A 185 19.54 18.32 12.02
N THR A 186 20.83 18.12 11.69
CA THR A 186 21.81 17.60 12.65
C THR A 186 23.11 18.41 12.65
N GLY A 187 23.85 18.35 13.76
CA GLY A 187 25.20 18.90 13.88
C GLY A 187 26.34 17.99 13.38
N LEU A 188 26.03 16.87 12.72
CA LEU A 188 27.02 15.89 12.29
C LEU A 188 28.07 16.48 11.33
N PRO A 189 29.36 16.10 11.41
CA PRO A 189 30.35 16.45 10.40
C PRO A 189 29.89 16.04 9.01
N VAL A 190 30.20 16.86 7.97
CA VAL A 190 29.79 16.56 6.58
C VAL A 190 30.32 15.19 6.12
N GLY A 191 31.52 14.81 6.57
CA GLY A 191 32.09 13.48 6.28
C GLY A 191 31.22 12.33 6.79
N ASP A 192 30.67 12.47 8.00
CA ASP A 192 29.78 11.44 8.58
C ASP A 192 28.44 11.39 7.84
N VAL A 193 27.92 12.55 7.44
CA VAL A 193 26.68 12.62 6.64
C VAL A 193 26.82 11.89 5.29
N VAL A 194 28.01 11.90 4.65
CA VAL A 194 28.26 11.17 3.41
C VAL A 194 27.93 9.69 3.57
N PHE A 195 28.50 9.06 4.58
CA PHE A 195 28.34 7.62 4.80
C PHE A 195 26.97 7.29 5.42
N ALA A 196 26.48 8.10 6.35
CA ALA A 196 25.16 7.95 6.94
C ALA A 196 24.01 8.06 5.91
N SER A 197 24.22 8.81 4.83
CA SER A 197 23.25 8.92 3.74
C SER A 197 23.45 7.87 2.61
N GLY A 198 24.34 6.89 2.79
CA GLY A 198 24.51 5.76 1.89
C GLY A 198 25.39 6.05 0.66
N PHE A 199 26.18 7.14 0.66
CA PHE A 199 27.16 7.39 -0.41
C PHE A 199 28.48 6.64 -0.16
N GLY A 200 29.02 6.05 -1.21
CA GLY A 200 30.30 5.34 -1.15
C GLY A 200 31.53 6.27 -1.18
N SER A 201 31.38 7.56 -1.53
CA SER A 201 32.48 8.52 -1.56
C SER A 201 32.03 9.98 -1.44
N VAL A 202 32.90 10.80 -0.86
CA VAL A 202 32.70 12.26 -0.74
C VAL A 202 32.54 12.93 -2.12
N ARG A 203 33.26 12.47 -3.13
CA ARG A 203 33.14 13.00 -4.50
C ARG A 203 31.75 12.78 -5.07
N GLN A 204 31.26 11.53 -5.04
CA GLN A 204 29.93 11.19 -5.52
C GLN A 204 28.84 11.97 -4.79
N PHE A 205 28.97 12.12 -3.47
CA PHE A 205 28.07 12.92 -2.63
C PHE A 205 28.04 14.38 -3.10
N ASN A 206 29.20 15.06 -3.18
CA ASN A 206 29.26 16.45 -3.58
C ASN A 206 28.69 16.68 -4.98
N ASP A 207 29.02 15.80 -5.93
CA ASP A 207 28.52 15.90 -7.31
C ASP A 207 26.99 15.69 -7.35
N THR A 208 26.48 14.75 -6.57
CA THR A 208 25.02 14.49 -6.49
C THR A 208 24.28 15.65 -5.85
N ILE A 209 24.78 16.20 -4.74
CA ILE A 209 24.15 17.35 -4.06
C ILE A 209 24.12 18.57 -4.97
N ARG A 210 25.25 18.88 -5.66
CA ARG A 210 25.30 19.99 -6.62
C ARG A 210 24.34 19.78 -7.79
N GLN A 211 24.28 18.59 -8.32
CA GLN A 211 23.44 18.28 -9.47
C GLN A 211 21.95 18.36 -9.15
N LEU A 212 21.52 17.86 -7.97
CA LEU A 212 20.11 17.81 -7.61
C LEU A 212 19.60 19.08 -6.94
N TYR A 213 20.44 19.78 -6.15
CA TYR A 213 20.01 20.95 -5.38
C TYR A 213 20.63 22.26 -5.84
N GLY A 214 21.51 22.26 -6.82
CA GLY A 214 22.17 23.47 -7.33
C GLY A 214 23.03 24.19 -6.31
N THR A 215 23.45 23.51 -5.22
CA THR A 215 24.18 24.12 -4.08
C THR A 215 25.20 23.16 -3.49
N THR A 216 25.99 23.62 -2.54
CA THR A 216 26.99 22.79 -1.85
C THR A 216 26.44 22.22 -0.54
N PRO A 217 26.98 21.09 -0.03
CA PRO A 217 26.62 20.56 1.27
C PRO A 217 26.80 21.58 2.41
N THR A 218 27.84 22.39 2.36
CA THR A 218 28.09 23.44 3.35
C THR A 218 27.04 24.54 3.32
N ALA A 219 26.55 24.93 2.15
CA ALA A 219 25.47 25.90 2.01
C ALA A 219 24.10 25.34 2.46
N LEU A 220 23.85 24.04 2.29
CA LEU A 220 22.69 23.38 2.89
C LEU A 220 22.78 23.38 4.41
N ARG A 221 23.95 23.10 4.96
CA ARG A 221 24.21 23.14 6.42
C ARG A 221 23.94 24.52 7.03
N ALA A 222 24.23 25.59 6.33
CA ALA A 222 23.99 26.96 6.83
C ALA A 222 22.50 27.27 7.06
N ARG A 223 21.59 26.42 6.58
CA ARG A 223 20.13 26.50 6.84
C ARG A 223 19.67 25.69 8.04
N ALA A 224 20.59 25.00 8.73
CA ALA A 224 20.25 24.16 9.87
C ALA A 224 19.72 25.01 11.05
N GLY A 225 18.64 24.54 11.66
CA GLY A 225 18.14 25.04 12.93
C GLY A 225 18.93 24.50 14.13
N SER A 226 18.47 24.81 15.33
CA SER A 226 19.04 24.20 16.56
C SER A 226 18.74 22.70 16.57
N SER A 227 19.74 21.87 16.82
CA SER A 227 19.60 20.41 16.89
C SER A 227 19.88 19.90 18.29
N THR A 228 19.04 19.00 18.81
CA THR A 228 19.31 18.25 20.03
C THR A 228 20.18 17.05 19.70
N PRO A 229 21.32 16.85 20.37
CA PRO A 229 22.16 15.69 20.11
C PRO A 229 21.39 14.36 20.20
N GLY A 230 21.60 13.47 19.24
CA GLY A 230 20.95 12.17 19.19
C GLY A 230 19.47 12.17 18.77
N VAL A 231 18.90 13.33 18.47
CA VAL A 231 17.52 13.48 17.99
C VAL A 231 17.52 14.15 16.61
N ILE A 232 16.82 13.54 15.67
CA ILE A 232 16.58 14.10 14.35
C ILE A 232 15.15 14.62 14.32
N ALA A 233 14.98 15.94 14.37
CA ALA A 233 13.67 16.59 14.30
C ALA A 233 13.31 16.87 12.85
N LEU A 234 12.14 16.38 12.42
CA LEU A 234 11.64 16.47 11.05
C LEU A 234 10.23 17.05 11.02
N ARG A 235 9.93 17.68 9.92
CA ARG A 235 8.57 18.08 9.54
C ARG A 235 8.13 17.14 8.44
N LEU A 236 7.09 16.34 8.70
CA LEU A 236 6.50 15.44 7.70
C LEU A 236 5.29 16.15 7.07
N PRO A 237 5.45 16.73 5.88
CA PRO A 237 4.34 17.40 5.20
C PRO A 237 3.36 16.37 4.64
N TYR A 238 2.10 16.78 4.55
CA TYR A 238 1.00 16.03 3.94
C TYR A 238 0.20 16.92 3.00
N ARG A 239 -0.63 16.34 2.15
CA ARG A 239 -1.62 17.08 1.35
C ARG A 239 -2.87 17.31 2.20
N PRO A 240 -3.30 18.57 2.43
CA PRO A 240 -4.49 18.84 3.20
C PRO A 240 -5.77 18.40 2.45
N PRO A 241 -6.86 18.09 3.19
CA PRO A 241 -6.96 18.06 4.64
C PRO A 241 -6.37 16.78 5.24
N MET A 242 -6.06 16.82 6.55
CA MET A 242 -5.69 15.65 7.34
C MET A 242 -6.07 15.88 8.80
N ASP A 243 -6.79 14.93 9.37
CA ASP A 243 -7.08 14.87 10.81
C ASP A 243 -5.95 14.12 11.51
N VAL A 244 -4.89 14.86 11.87
CA VAL A 244 -3.70 14.29 12.52
C VAL A 244 -4.03 13.79 13.92
N ALA A 245 -4.84 14.53 14.66
CA ALA A 245 -5.22 14.17 16.03
C ALA A 245 -5.98 12.83 16.07
N PHE A 246 -6.96 12.67 15.19
CA PHE A 246 -7.68 11.41 15.04
C PHE A 246 -6.72 10.26 14.64
N MET A 247 -5.83 10.48 13.70
CA MET A 247 -4.87 9.47 13.25
C MET A 247 -3.97 8.99 14.40
N LEU A 248 -3.42 9.92 15.18
CA LEU A 248 -2.54 9.58 16.30
C LEU A 248 -3.32 8.89 17.44
N ALA A 249 -4.57 9.30 17.69
CA ALA A 249 -5.44 8.66 18.66
C ALA A 249 -5.83 7.23 18.24
N ALA A 250 -6.14 7.02 16.94
CA ALA A 250 -6.44 5.70 16.40
C ALA A 250 -5.25 4.73 16.53
N LEU A 251 -4.02 5.20 16.22
CA LEU A 251 -2.81 4.44 16.45
C LEU A 251 -2.56 4.20 17.95
N GLY A 252 -2.95 5.16 18.79
CA GLY A 252 -2.87 5.08 20.25
C GLY A 252 -3.81 4.02 20.83
N ALA A 253 -5.02 3.89 20.30
CA ALA A 253 -5.98 2.87 20.71
C ALA A 253 -5.46 1.44 20.46
N GLU A 254 -4.58 1.29 19.47
CA GLU A 254 -3.89 0.04 19.15
C GLU A 254 -2.50 -0.09 19.82
N ALA A 255 -2.16 0.80 20.76
CA ALA A 255 -0.82 0.79 21.35
C ALA A 255 -0.53 -0.50 22.12
N VAL A 256 0.68 -1.02 21.94
CA VAL A 256 1.17 -2.25 22.60
C VAL A 256 2.15 -1.85 23.71
N PRO A 257 1.91 -2.24 24.96
CA PRO A 257 2.77 -1.91 26.09
C PRO A 257 4.25 -2.22 25.83
N GLY A 258 5.11 -1.28 26.10
CA GLY A 258 6.56 -1.38 25.87
C GLY A 258 7.01 -1.15 24.43
N MET A 259 6.13 -1.31 23.42
CA MET A 259 6.46 -1.12 22.01
C MET A 259 5.95 0.20 21.48
N SER A 260 4.76 0.61 21.90
CA SER A 260 4.14 1.87 21.50
C SER A 260 3.34 2.49 22.65
N ALA A 261 3.18 3.81 22.65
CA ALA A 261 2.44 4.57 23.65
C ALA A 261 1.82 5.81 23.02
N TYR A 262 0.65 6.22 23.52
CA TYR A 262 -0.01 7.47 23.18
C TYR A 262 -0.38 8.20 24.46
N VAL A 263 0.21 9.38 24.66
CA VAL A 263 0.02 10.20 25.87
C VAL A 263 -0.01 11.67 25.45
N ASP A 264 -1.01 12.40 25.90
CA ASP A 264 -1.15 13.86 25.68
C ASP A 264 -1.03 14.29 24.21
N GLY A 265 -1.68 13.55 23.29
CA GLY A 265 -1.64 13.85 21.86
C GLY A 265 -0.35 13.43 21.16
N VAL A 266 0.58 12.78 21.86
CA VAL A 266 1.87 12.37 21.33
C VAL A 266 1.93 10.83 21.21
N TYR A 267 2.11 10.34 19.99
CA TYR A 267 2.29 8.93 19.72
C TYR A 267 3.78 8.59 19.61
N ARG A 268 4.20 7.55 20.32
CA ARG A 268 5.57 7.05 20.32
C ARG A 268 5.60 5.57 20.01
N ARG A 269 6.60 5.16 19.25
CA ARG A 269 6.81 3.71 19.01
C ARG A 269 8.25 3.39 18.67
N SER A 270 8.60 2.13 18.89
CA SER A 270 9.85 1.54 18.39
C SER A 270 9.73 1.15 16.91
N LEU A 271 10.89 1.13 16.26
CA LEU A 271 11.06 0.70 14.87
C LEU A 271 12.15 -0.37 14.83
N VAL A 272 11.89 -1.50 14.17
CA VAL A 272 12.91 -2.46 13.76
C VAL A 272 13.34 -2.07 12.36
N LEU A 273 14.60 -1.72 12.17
CA LEU A 273 15.10 -1.13 10.94
C LEU A 273 16.22 -2.00 10.35
N PRO A 274 16.60 -1.80 9.07
CA PRO A 274 17.59 -2.63 8.39
C PRO A 274 18.96 -2.74 9.06
N TYR A 275 19.46 -1.67 9.69
CA TYR A 275 20.76 -1.63 10.33
C TYR A 275 20.68 -1.62 11.86
N GLY A 276 19.53 -1.28 12.43
CA GLY A 276 19.41 -1.17 13.87
C GLY A 276 17.97 -1.09 14.35
N THR A 277 17.80 -0.31 15.41
CA THR A 277 16.50 0.02 15.96
C THR A 277 16.36 1.53 16.10
N GLY A 278 15.15 1.99 16.32
CA GLY A 278 14.90 3.40 16.57
C GLY A 278 13.62 3.62 17.36
N VAL A 279 13.46 4.83 17.82
CA VAL A 279 12.21 5.32 18.43
C VAL A 279 11.75 6.54 17.63
N VAL A 280 10.48 6.54 17.25
CA VAL A 280 9.82 7.71 16.67
C VAL A 280 8.83 8.31 17.66
N THR A 281 8.80 9.64 17.71
CA THR A 281 7.79 10.44 18.40
C THR A 281 7.07 11.28 17.36
N LEU A 282 5.73 11.19 17.32
CA LEU A 282 4.86 11.88 16.38
C LEU A 282 3.87 12.76 17.14
N SER A 283 3.71 14.01 16.72
CA SER A 283 2.72 14.91 17.27
C SER A 283 2.13 15.82 16.20
N ASP A 284 0.96 16.37 16.47
CA ASP A 284 0.30 17.31 15.56
C ASP A 284 1.04 18.66 15.58
N ALA A 285 1.15 19.27 14.40
CA ALA A 285 1.71 20.60 14.25
C ALA A 285 1.06 21.30 13.03
N PRO A 286 1.04 22.65 12.98
CA PRO A 286 0.44 23.37 11.87
C PRO A 286 0.99 22.94 10.49
N ALA A 287 0.13 22.39 9.64
CA ALA A 287 0.41 21.97 8.26
C ALA A 287 1.44 20.84 8.08
N HIS A 288 1.83 20.14 9.14
CA HIS A 288 2.72 18.98 9.07
C HIS A 288 2.58 18.11 10.32
N VAL A 289 3.07 16.89 10.27
CA VAL A 289 3.29 16.09 11.49
C VAL A 289 4.71 16.36 11.98
N ALA A 290 4.86 16.78 13.24
CA ALA A 290 6.16 16.85 13.87
C ALA A 290 6.65 15.44 14.18
N CYS A 291 7.88 15.14 13.77
CA CYS A 291 8.49 13.83 13.90
C CYS A 291 9.88 13.95 14.51
N GLU A 292 10.09 13.29 15.63
CA GLU A 292 11.42 13.15 16.24
C GLU A 292 11.87 11.70 16.11
N LEU A 293 13.05 11.48 15.57
CA LEU A 293 13.66 10.18 15.42
C LEU A 293 14.92 10.07 16.28
N ARG A 294 15.03 8.95 17.01
CA ARG A 294 16.26 8.48 17.65
C ARG A 294 16.60 7.14 17.00
N LEU A 295 17.73 7.08 16.32
CA LEU A 295 18.16 5.92 15.52
C LEU A 295 19.50 5.41 16.05
N ASP A 296 19.63 4.08 16.15
CA ASP A 296 20.91 3.43 16.48
C ASP A 296 21.90 3.60 15.31
N ASP A 297 21.41 3.61 14.08
CA ASP A 297 22.19 3.81 12.86
C ASP A 297 21.51 4.82 11.94
N LEU A 298 22.25 5.86 11.55
CA LEU A 298 21.72 6.95 10.73
C LEU A 298 21.44 6.53 9.28
N ARG A 299 21.99 5.41 8.81
CA ARG A 299 21.65 4.82 7.50
C ARG A 299 20.19 4.40 7.43
N ASP A 300 19.55 4.20 8.58
CA ASP A 300 18.14 3.86 8.71
C ASP A 300 17.18 5.05 8.59
N LEU A 301 17.71 6.29 8.49
CA LEU A 301 16.87 7.50 8.48
C LEU A 301 15.80 7.45 7.39
N GLN A 302 16.18 7.07 6.17
CA GLN A 302 15.23 7.03 5.07
C GLN A 302 14.14 5.96 5.28
N ALA A 303 14.53 4.78 5.73
CA ALA A 303 13.60 3.71 6.05
C ALA A 303 12.63 4.12 7.17
N ALA A 304 13.14 4.77 8.23
CA ALA A 304 12.32 5.27 9.32
C ALA A 304 11.31 6.33 8.85
N VAL A 305 11.75 7.31 8.06
CA VAL A 305 10.86 8.35 7.49
C VAL A 305 9.80 7.72 6.58
N GLY A 306 10.19 6.82 5.68
CA GLY A 306 9.27 6.12 4.78
C GLY A 306 8.20 5.33 5.55
N ARG A 307 8.61 4.63 6.62
CA ARG A 307 7.68 3.89 7.50
C ARG A 307 6.72 4.81 8.24
N CYS A 308 7.19 5.96 8.75
CA CYS A 308 6.33 6.97 9.37
C CYS A 308 5.32 7.55 8.37
N ARG A 309 5.75 7.84 7.14
CA ARG A 309 4.85 8.33 6.08
C ARG A 309 3.77 7.29 5.74
N ARG A 310 4.16 6.01 5.61
CA ARG A 310 3.21 4.91 5.38
C ARG A 310 2.26 4.70 6.55
N LEU A 311 2.75 4.75 7.78
CA LEU A 311 1.94 4.59 8.99
C LEU A 311 0.81 5.62 9.07
N LEU A 312 1.11 6.86 8.67
CA LEU A 312 0.18 7.99 8.72
C LEU A 312 -0.51 8.27 7.37
N ASP A 313 -0.23 7.47 6.33
CA ASP A 313 -0.76 7.66 4.97
C ASP A 313 -0.57 9.08 4.42
N LEU A 314 0.61 9.68 4.63
CA LEU A 314 0.87 11.09 4.32
C LEU A 314 0.86 11.42 2.83
N ASP A 315 0.98 10.42 1.95
CA ASP A 315 1.06 10.58 0.50
C ASP A 315 -0.30 10.48 -0.20
N ALA A 316 -1.39 10.23 0.55
CA ALA A 316 -2.74 10.13 0.00
C ALA A 316 -3.18 11.42 -0.69
N ASP A 317 -3.89 11.29 -1.81
CA ASP A 317 -4.58 12.40 -2.47
C ASP A 317 -5.94 12.62 -1.81
N GLN A 318 -5.92 13.26 -0.62
CA GLN A 318 -7.11 13.42 0.21
C GLN A 318 -8.21 14.21 -0.50
N GLN A 319 -7.88 15.15 -1.35
CA GLN A 319 -8.89 15.94 -2.06
C GLN A 319 -9.68 15.07 -3.04
N ALA A 320 -9.00 14.18 -3.79
CA ALA A 320 -9.67 13.24 -4.68
C ALA A 320 -10.51 12.22 -3.90
N ILE A 321 -10.01 11.77 -2.76
CA ILE A 321 -10.70 10.85 -1.85
C ILE A 321 -11.98 11.50 -1.32
N ASP A 322 -11.86 12.65 -0.67
CA ASP A 322 -12.98 13.36 -0.05
C ASP A 322 -14.05 13.76 -1.07
N HIS A 323 -13.63 14.20 -2.28
CA HIS A 323 -14.55 14.46 -3.36
C HIS A 323 -15.39 13.22 -3.74
N ARG A 324 -14.76 12.05 -3.79
CA ARG A 324 -15.46 10.80 -4.14
C ARG A 324 -16.36 10.29 -3.02
N LEU A 325 -15.96 10.44 -1.78
CA LEU A 325 -16.73 10.03 -0.61
C LEU A 325 -17.93 10.98 -0.35
N GLY A 326 -17.84 12.23 -0.76
CA GLY A 326 -18.91 13.20 -0.66
C GLY A 326 -19.39 13.44 0.78
N PRO A 327 -20.71 13.27 1.08
CA PRO A 327 -21.24 13.50 2.41
C PRO A 327 -20.56 12.71 3.53
N LEU A 328 -20.03 11.51 3.22
CA LEU A 328 -19.31 10.69 4.18
C LEU A 328 -18.02 11.37 4.65
N ALA A 329 -17.25 11.94 3.72
CA ALA A 329 -16.05 12.71 4.06
C ALA A 329 -16.36 14.07 4.70
N ALA A 330 -17.48 14.69 4.34
CA ALA A 330 -17.88 15.99 4.91
C ALA A 330 -18.13 15.94 6.43
N ALA A 331 -18.53 14.78 6.94
CA ALA A 331 -18.73 14.57 8.38
C ALA A 331 -17.41 14.54 9.17
N ALA A 332 -16.31 14.11 8.53
CA ALA A 332 -15.00 14.01 9.16
C ALA A 332 -13.89 14.18 8.10
N PRO A 333 -13.64 15.43 7.66
CA PRO A 333 -12.68 15.70 6.58
C PRO A 333 -11.25 15.27 6.95
N GLY A 334 -10.52 14.75 5.97
CA GLY A 334 -9.11 14.41 6.16
C GLY A 334 -8.85 13.10 6.92
N ARG A 335 -9.85 12.29 7.16
CA ARG A 335 -9.65 10.93 7.69
C ARG A 335 -8.93 10.05 6.69
N ARG A 336 -7.84 9.45 7.14
CA ARG A 336 -6.98 8.55 6.36
C ARG A 336 -6.96 7.16 6.94
N VAL A 337 -6.58 6.19 6.14
CA VAL A 337 -6.40 4.81 6.59
C VAL A 337 -5.08 4.68 7.34
N PRO A 338 -5.07 4.31 8.64
CA PRO A 338 -3.83 4.03 9.35
C PRO A 338 -3.08 2.88 8.64
N GLY A 339 -1.83 3.13 8.29
CA GLY A 339 -0.96 2.10 7.72
C GLY A 339 -0.29 1.24 8.80
N THR A 340 0.84 0.65 8.43
CA THR A 340 1.72 -0.06 9.37
C THR A 340 3.17 0.28 9.07
N VAL A 341 4.03 0.18 10.08
CA VAL A 341 5.49 0.28 9.90
C VAL A 341 6.10 -1.04 9.45
N ASP A 342 5.44 -2.16 9.78
CA ASP A 342 5.86 -3.52 9.47
C ASP A 342 4.63 -4.39 9.19
N ALA A 343 4.65 -5.10 8.07
CA ALA A 343 3.53 -5.95 7.67
C ALA A 343 3.41 -7.20 8.57
N ALA A 344 4.55 -7.75 9.01
CA ALA A 344 4.57 -8.90 9.92
C ALA A 344 3.98 -8.55 11.30
N GLU A 345 4.21 -7.31 11.78
CA GLU A 345 3.60 -6.83 13.01
C GLU A 345 2.06 -6.77 12.90
N LEU A 346 1.55 -6.21 11.80
CA LEU A 346 0.11 -6.15 11.59
C LEU A 346 -0.50 -7.54 11.45
N LEU A 347 0.17 -8.44 10.73
CA LEU A 347 -0.26 -9.82 10.59
C LEU A 347 -0.30 -10.55 11.95
N ALA A 348 0.74 -10.40 12.76
CA ALA A 348 0.77 -10.96 14.10
C ALA A 348 -0.35 -10.39 14.99
N ARG A 349 -0.66 -9.09 14.86
CA ARG A 349 -1.78 -8.45 15.56
C ARG A 349 -3.12 -9.07 15.19
N GLU A 350 -3.38 -9.25 13.91
CA GLU A 350 -4.65 -9.83 13.42
C GLU A 350 -4.81 -11.32 13.79
N LEU A 351 -3.70 -12.05 13.87
CA LEU A 351 -3.72 -13.47 14.24
C LEU A 351 -3.80 -13.72 15.75
N LEU A 352 -3.09 -12.93 16.55
CA LEU A 352 -2.93 -13.18 17.98
C LEU A 352 -3.90 -12.38 18.85
N GLY A 353 -4.35 -11.22 18.35
CA GLY A 353 -5.07 -10.24 19.16
C GLY A 353 -4.14 -9.45 20.12
N PRO A 354 -4.69 -8.41 20.78
CA PRO A 354 -3.89 -7.44 21.54
C PRO A 354 -3.14 -8.02 22.74
N GLU A 355 -3.76 -8.90 23.49
CA GLU A 355 -3.16 -9.46 24.71
C GLU A 355 -1.95 -10.34 24.40
N ARG A 356 -2.12 -11.32 23.49
CA ARG A 356 -1.04 -12.23 23.08
C ARG A 356 0.06 -11.50 22.33
N LEU A 357 -0.29 -10.44 21.60
CA LEU A 357 0.71 -9.57 20.96
C LEU A 357 1.56 -8.85 22.01
N ALA A 358 0.95 -8.34 23.08
CA ALA A 358 1.67 -7.72 24.18
C ALA A 358 2.61 -8.72 24.90
N GLU A 359 2.15 -9.95 25.14
CA GLU A 359 2.99 -11.03 25.69
C GLU A 359 4.15 -11.39 24.77
N LEU A 360 3.91 -11.48 23.46
CA LEU A 360 4.94 -11.73 22.43
C LEU A 360 6.03 -10.66 22.48
N VAL A 361 5.64 -9.38 22.53
CA VAL A 361 6.58 -8.25 22.64
C VAL A 361 7.32 -8.27 23.97
N ALA A 362 6.64 -8.50 25.07
CA ALA A 362 7.26 -8.55 26.39
C ALA A 362 8.32 -9.66 26.51
N ARG A 363 8.06 -10.83 25.89
CA ARG A 363 8.93 -12.00 25.98
C ARG A 363 10.06 -11.98 24.96
N TYR A 364 9.77 -11.60 23.70
CA TYR A 364 10.69 -11.76 22.58
C TYR A 364 11.15 -10.45 21.96
N GLY A 365 10.53 -9.33 22.32
CA GLY A 365 10.97 -8.01 21.86
C GLY A 365 12.34 -7.64 22.43
N LYS A 366 13.24 -7.13 21.57
CA LYS A 366 14.58 -6.68 22.00
C LYS A 366 14.47 -5.42 22.84
N PRO A 367 15.12 -5.34 24.03
CA PRO A 367 15.22 -4.10 24.78
C PRO A 367 15.89 -2.98 23.95
N LEU A 368 15.37 -1.77 24.04
CA LEU A 368 15.95 -0.59 23.42
C LEU A 368 17.15 -0.08 24.25
N ALA A 369 18.20 0.36 23.57
CA ALA A 369 19.36 0.98 24.20
C ALA A 369 18.99 2.33 24.89
N ALA A 370 18.06 3.07 24.31
CA ALA A 370 17.58 4.35 24.84
C ALA A 370 16.03 4.36 24.88
N PRO A 371 15.41 3.83 25.94
CA PRO A 371 13.96 3.88 26.13
C PRO A 371 13.43 5.32 26.16
N ALA A 372 12.22 5.55 25.66
CA ALA A 372 11.61 6.88 25.66
C ALA A 372 10.08 6.79 25.82
N GLY A 373 9.52 7.54 26.77
CA GLY A 373 8.07 7.75 26.90
C GLY A 373 7.23 6.47 26.97
N GLY A 374 7.66 5.46 27.73
CA GLY A 374 6.98 4.18 27.86
C GLY A 374 7.35 3.13 26.79
N VAL A 375 8.13 3.51 25.79
CA VAL A 375 8.63 2.59 24.74
C VAL A 375 9.99 2.04 25.18
N THR A 376 10.06 0.73 25.41
CA THR A 376 11.21 0.05 26.03
C THR A 376 11.73 -1.13 25.21
N ARG A 377 10.91 -1.64 24.29
CA ARG A 377 11.20 -2.84 23.49
C ARG A 377 10.79 -2.63 22.03
N THR A 378 11.37 -3.44 21.16
CA THR A 378 10.97 -3.53 19.76
C THR A 378 9.95 -4.66 19.55
N PHE A 379 9.29 -4.67 18.39
CA PHE A 379 8.65 -5.87 17.88
C PHE A 379 9.71 -6.97 17.64
N PRO A 380 9.40 -8.27 17.84
CA PRO A 380 10.32 -9.35 17.52
C PRO A 380 10.73 -9.35 16.04
N ARG A 381 11.96 -9.75 15.74
CA ARG A 381 12.43 -9.88 14.35
C ARG A 381 11.79 -11.07 13.65
N ALA A 382 11.76 -11.02 12.31
CA ALA A 382 11.14 -12.05 11.47
C ALA A 382 11.68 -13.46 11.74
N GLU A 383 12.98 -13.58 12.06
CA GLU A 383 13.62 -14.86 12.38
C GLU A 383 13.00 -15.50 13.64
N VAL A 384 12.77 -14.69 14.68
CA VAL A 384 12.14 -15.14 15.93
C VAL A 384 10.68 -15.54 15.70
N LEU A 385 9.95 -14.79 14.86
CA LEU A 385 8.56 -15.11 14.51
C LEU A 385 8.48 -16.43 13.74
N ALA A 386 9.40 -16.67 12.81
CA ALA A 386 9.50 -17.92 12.07
C ALA A 386 9.78 -19.12 12.97
N GLU A 387 10.68 -18.99 13.96
CA GLU A 387 10.95 -20.02 14.98
C GLU A 387 9.71 -20.35 15.83
N LEU A 388 8.83 -19.35 16.03
CA LEU A 388 7.56 -19.52 16.75
C LEU A 388 6.41 -20.02 15.85
N GLY A 389 6.67 -20.23 14.55
CA GLY A 389 5.67 -20.64 13.58
C GLY A 389 4.65 -19.56 13.24
N ILE A 390 4.99 -18.27 13.47
CA ILE A 390 4.15 -17.14 13.14
C ILE A 390 4.47 -16.67 11.71
N GLU A 391 3.47 -16.68 10.84
CA GLU A 391 3.60 -16.19 9.46
C GLU A 391 3.98 -14.70 9.44
N THR A 392 4.90 -14.34 8.58
CA THR A 392 5.42 -12.98 8.47
C THR A 392 5.15 -12.32 7.12
N ASP A 393 4.78 -13.11 6.12
CA ASP A 393 4.46 -12.61 4.78
C ASP A 393 2.95 -12.44 4.62
N PRO A 394 2.43 -11.21 4.53
CA PRO A 394 1.01 -10.95 4.39
C PRO A 394 0.41 -11.49 3.08
N GLU A 395 1.23 -11.75 2.06
CA GLU A 395 0.78 -12.32 0.79
C GLU A 395 0.66 -13.84 0.85
N GLN A 396 1.39 -14.49 1.76
CA GLN A 396 1.39 -15.95 1.95
C GLN A 396 0.49 -16.40 3.10
N ALA A 397 -0.08 -15.47 3.86
CA ALA A 397 -0.94 -15.78 4.99
C ALA A 397 -2.27 -16.40 4.54
N ALA A 398 -2.24 -17.70 4.30
CA ALA A 398 -3.41 -18.49 3.93
C ALA A 398 -4.30 -18.78 5.17
N GLY A 399 -5.62 -18.81 4.96
CA GLY A 399 -6.57 -19.17 6.04
C GLY A 399 -6.88 -18.08 7.05
N LEU A 400 -6.51 -16.82 6.76
CA LEU A 400 -6.93 -15.69 7.59
C LEU A 400 -8.47 -15.54 7.61
N PRO A 401 -9.05 -15.15 8.76
CA PRO A 401 -10.43 -14.69 8.80
C PRO A 401 -10.64 -13.56 7.78
N GLU A 402 -11.81 -13.52 7.15
CA GLU A 402 -12.12 -12.58 6.06
C GLU A 402 -11.85 -11.11 6.46
N ARG A 403 -12.20 -10.73 7.69
CA ARG A 403 -11.93 -9.38 8.21
C ARG A 403 -10.43 -9.11 8.33
N ALA A 404 -9.65 -10.04 8.88
CA ALA A 404 -8.20 -9.90 9.03
C ALA A 404 -7.52 -9.78 7.66
N ALA A 405 -7.91 -10.61 6.69
CA ALA A 405 -7.42 -10.52 5.32
C ALA A 405 -7.73 -9.15 4.69
N ALA A 406 -8.93 -8.60 4.92
CA ALA A 406 -9.31 -7.28 4.44
C ALA A 406 -8.47 -6.17 5.09
N VAL A 407 -8.25 -6.22 6.42
CA VAL A 407 -7.42 -5.26 7.16
C VAL A 407 -5.96 -5.30 6.66
N ILE A 408 -5.40 -6.49 6.46
CA ILE A 408 -4.04 -6.66 5.92
C ILE A 408 -3.93 -6.03 4.52
N ARG A 409 -4.88 -6.29 3.63
CA ARG A 409 -4.90 -5.67 2.30
C ARG A 409 -4.96 -4.15 2.39
N MET A 410 -5.83 -3.61 3.22
CA MET A 410 -6.05 -2.19 3.38
C MET A 410 -4.83 -1.47 3.97
N ARG A 411 -4.24 -1.98 5.05
CA ARG A 411 -3.23 -1.30 5.86
C ARG A 411 -1.79 -1.68 5.50
N ALA A 412 -1.50 -2.96 5.27
CA ALA A 412 -0.14 -3.43 4.92
C ALA A 412 0.13 -3.34 3.43
N LEU A 413 -0.79 -3.82 2.59
CA LEU A 413 -0.64 -3.77 1.12
C LEU A 413 -1.08 -2.43 0.54
N ARG A 414 -1.74 -1.55 1.34
CA ARG A 414 -2.24 -0.22 0.95
C ARG A 414 -3.20 -0.28 -0.24
N ASP A 415 -4.04 -1.30 -0.26
CA ASP A 415 -5.09 -1.41 -1.26
C ASP A 415 -6.19 -0.37 -0.95
N PRO A 416 -6.41 0.62 -1.81
CA PRO A 416 -7.38 1.69 -1.54
C PRO A 416 -8.83 1.23 -1.73
N ASP A 417 -9.05 0.05 -2.29
CA ASP A 417 -10.37 -0.40 -2.75
C ASP A 417 -10.84 -1.69 -2.06
N VAL A 418 -10.64 -1.81 -0.76
CA VAL A 418 -11.09 -2.92 0.09
C VAL A 418 -12.41 -2.60 0.76
N VAL A 419 -13.28 -3.60 0.90
CA VAL A 419 -14.51 -3.54 1.69
C VAL A 419 -14.40 -4.51 2.86
N LEU A 420 -14.76 -4.05 4.05
CA LEU A 420 -14.81 -4.89 5.23
C LEU A 420 -16.06 -5.79 5.19
N PRO A 421 -16.00 -7.02 5.72
CA PRO A 421 -17.13 -7.91 5.79
C PRO A 421 -18.34 -7.28 6.47
N GLY A 422 -19.54 -7.54 5.95
CA GLY A 422 -20.78 -7.01 6.46
C GLY A 422 -21.19 -5.63 5.92
N VAL A 423 -20.33 -4.93 5.18
CA VAL A 423 -20.67 -3.62 4.59
C VAL A 423 -21.23 -3.80 3.19
N SER A 424 -22.45 -3.32 2.95
CA SER A 424 -23.13 -3.32 1.66
C SER A 424 -23.17 -1.94 1.01
N GLY A 425 -23.39 -1.87 -0.31
CA GLY A 425 -23.53 -0.61 -1.05
C GLY A 425 -22.24 0.22 -1.19
N ALA A 426 -21.07 -0.37 -0.94
CA ALA A 426 -19.79 0.31 -0.97
C ALA A 426 -19.28 0.66 -2.39
N ASP A 427 -19.89 0.11 -3.45
CA ASP A 427 -19.41 0.30 -4.83
C ASP A 427 -19.44 1.76 -5.31
N ARG A 428 -20.32 2.57 -4.75
CA ARG A 428 -20.40 4.02 -5.00
C ARG A 428 -19.12 4.78 -4.66
N TRP A 429 -18.27 4.24 -3.75
CA TRP A 429 -17.02 4.88 -3.28
C TRP A 429 -15.76 4.40 -4.01
N ARG A 430 -15.89 3.53 -5.00
CA ARG A 430 -14.73 3.12 -5.80
C ARG A 430 -14.00 4.31 -6.41
N PRO A 431 -12.69 4.28 -6.47
CA PRO A 431 -11.75 3.24 -6.02
C PRO A 431 -11.25 3.44 -4.58
N TRP A 432 -11.95 4.19 -3.73
CA TRP A 432 -11.53 4.61 -2.40
C TRP A 432 -12.33 3.95 -1.27
N ARG A 433 -12.76 2.68 -1.49
CA ARG A 433 -13.60 1.96 -0.51
C ARG A 433 -12.92 1.79 0.85
N SER A 434 -11.60 1.58 0.90
CA SER A 434 -10.83 1.47 2.16
C SER A 434 -10.96 2.73 3.02
N TYR A 435 -10.98 3.91 2.41
CA TYR A 435 -11.19 5.16 3.12
C TYR A 435 -12.64 5.30 3.60
N ALA A 436 -13.62 4.85 2.79
CA ALA A 436 -15.01 4.79 3.23
C ALA A 436 -15.18 3.88 4.45
N MET A 437 -14.51 2.73 4.50
CA MET A 437 -14.53 1.84 5.67
C MET A 437 -14.00 2.55 6.92
N GLN A 438 -12.90 3.30 6.79
CA GLN A 438 -12.34 4.07 7.90
C GLN A 438 -13.31 5.13 8.45
N HIS A 439 -14.08 5.79 7.58
CA HIS A 439 -15.12 6.72 8.01
C HIS A 439 -16.27 6.02 8.74
N LEU A 440 -16.69 4.85 8.26
CA LEU A 440 -17.78 4.09 8.86
C LEU A 440 -17.39 3.51 10.23
N GLU A 441 -16.19 2.93 10.35
CA GLU A 441 -15.67 2.43 11.63
C GLU A 441 -15.43 3.57 12.63
N GLY A 442 -14.91 4.70 12.17
CA GLY A 442 -14.70 5.88 13.01
C GLY A 442 -15.98 6.50 13.54
N ALA A 443 -17.10 6.42 12.81
CA ALA A 443 -18.40 6.88 13.29
C ALA A 443 -18.91 6.00 14.46
N GLN A 444 -18.77 4.68 14.36
CA GLN A 444 -19.13 3.75 15.44
C GLN A 444 -18.28 3.97 16.71
N VAL A 445 -17.00 4.29 16.55
CA VAL A 445 -16.11 4.60 17.68
C VAL A 445 -16.52 5.89 18.36
N VAL A 446 -16.93 6.92 17.63
CA VAL A 446 -17.40 8.20 18.21
C VAL A 446 -18.69 8.01 18.98
N GLU A 447 -19.67 7.28 18.43
CA GLU A 447 -20.91 6.94 19.14
C GLU A 447 -20.65 6.17 20.44
N ALA A 448 -19.76 5.18 20.40
CA ALA A 448 -19.38 4.42 21.60
C ALA A 448 -18.67 5.29 22.67
N LEU A 449 -17.83 6.25 22.27
CA LEU A 449 -17.17 7.17 23.18
C LEU A 449 -18.12 8.21 23.77
N ASP A 450 -19.12 8.67 23.03
CA ASP A 450 -20.16 9.58 23.54
C ASP A 450 -21.11 8.85 24.51
N GLU A 451 -21.46 7.59 24.27
CA GLU A 451 -22.22 6.76 25.21
C GLU A 451 -21.47 6.57 26.56
N VAL A 452 -20.17 6.31 26.51
CA VAL A 452 -19.33 6.18 27.72
C VAL A 452 -19.23 7.50 28.50
N ARG A 453 -19.13 8.63 27.79
CA ARG A 453 -19.15 9.96 28.43
C ARG A 453 -20.45 10.29 29.09
N VAL A 454 -21.58 9.91 28.48
CA VAL A 454 -22.93 10.14 29.04
C VAL A 454 -23.18 9.25 30.26
N GLN A 455 -22.58 8.06 30.35
CA GLN A 455 -22.69 7.18 31.53
C GLN A 455 -21.77 7.58 32.69
N ALA A 456 -20.77 8.46 32.44
CA ALA A 456 -19.83 8.93 33.44
C ALA A 456 -20.20 10.31 34.04
N LEU A 457 -21.30 10.93 33.60
CA LEU A 457 -21.94 12.14 34.15
C LEU A 457 -23.22 11.76 34.90
#